data_812c65840dd255cf24707b7990134c1e
#
_entry.id   812c65840dd255cf24707b7990134c1e
#
_cell.length_a   1.000
_cell.length_b   1.000
_cell.length_c   1.000
_cell.angle_alpha   90.00
_cell.angle_beta   90.00
_cell.angle_gamma   90.00
#
_symmetry.space_group_name_H-M   'P 1'
#
loop_
_entity.id
_entity.type
_entity.pdbx_description
1 polymer ?
#
loop_
_entity_poly.entity_id
_entity_poly.type
_entity_poly.pdbx_seq_one_letter_code
_entity_poly.pdbx_strand_id
1 'polypeptide(L)'
;MRENNAILALPSSGFHSNGYSLINKIINSKKTDRKLQKKLLTPTKIYVKEVLELTKKLKINGMAHITGGGLEENLSRINSSYTMIIDRDKCKLKGIFLEIMKLGNITRNEMYKVFNCGIGFCLILDRKDVEKAKKINSKLFEIGYVSKTEKKFIFKN
;
A
#
# COMPACT_ATOMS: atom_id res chain seq x y z
N MET A 1 -7.96 0.18 -18.12
CA MET A 1 -7.34 -0.96 -17.43
C MET A 1 -7.56 -2.19 -18.28
N ARG A 2 -6.66 -3.16 -18.25
CA ARG A 2 -6.76 -4.43 -18.96
C ARG A 2 -6.05 -5.52 -18.16
N GLU A 3 -6.33 -6.76 -18.50
CA GLU A 3 -5.65 -7.93 -17.93
C GLU A 3 -4.14 -7.84 -18.11
N ASN A 4 -3.37 -8.38 -17.18
CA ASN A 4 -1.91 -8.31 -17.10
C ASN A 4 -1.30 -6.91 -16.90
N ASN A 5 -2.10 -5.86 -16.67
CA ASN A 5 -1.52 -4.60 -16.20
C ASN A 5 -0.75 -4.84 -14.90
N ALA A 6 0.41 -4.22 -14.77
CA ALA A 6 1.21 -4.29 -13.55
C ALA A 6 0.68 -3.32 -12.50
N ILE A 7 0.76 -3.71 -11.23
CA ILE A 7 0.47 -2.88 -10.07
C ILE A 7 1.79 -2.51 -9.41
N LEU A 8 2.17 -1.24 -9.51
CA LEU A 8 3.35 -0.68 -8.88
C LEU A 8 2.97 0.09 -7.62
N ALA A 9 3.85 0.07 -6.64
CA ALA A 9 3.68 0.76 -5.38
C ALA A 9 4.79 1.78 -5.11
N LEU A 10 4.44 2.88 -4.43
CA LEU A 10 5.36 3.79 -3.77
C LEU A 10 5.30 3.55 -2.26
N PRO A 11 6.44 3.56 -1.57
CA PRO A 11 6.49 3.33 -0.12
C PRO A 11 5.79 4.45 0.65
N SER A 12 5.15 4.08 1.77
CA SER A 12 4.66 5.05 2.75
C SER A 12 5.78 5.54 3.66
N SER A 13 5.56 6.67 4.33
CA SER A 13 6.44 7.20 5.40
C SER A 13 6.16 6.56 6.77
N GLY A 14 5.07 5.81 6.90
CA GLY A 14 4.57 5.22 8.13
C GLY A 14 3.09 4.90 8.00
N PHE A 15 2.36 4.95 9.09
CA PHE A 15 0.92 4.64 9.12
C PHE A 15 0.06 5.67 8.35
N HIS A 16 0.65 6.81 8.01
CA HIS A 16 -0.09 7.97 7.50
C HIS A 16 -1.15 8.37 8.54
N SER A 17 -2.35 8.70 8.14
CA SER A 17 -3.43 9.07 9.08
C SER A 17 -4.44 7.93 9.29
N ASN A 18 -4.02 6.65 9.19
CA ASN A 18 -4.93 5.53 9.15
C ASN A 18 -4.71 4.54 10.31
N GLY A 19 -5.83 3.96 10.80
CA GLY A 19 -5.80 2.93 11.84
C GLY A 19 -5.46 3.44 13.24
N TYR A 20 -5.50 4.75 13.49
CA TYR A 20 -5.11 5.32 14.78
C TYR A 20 -6.01 4.94 15.94
N SER A 21 -7.28 4.60 15.71
CA SER A 21 -8.14 4.04 16.75
C SER A 21 -7.56 2.76 17.34
N LEU A 22 -7.06 1.87 16.47
CA LEU A 22 -6.40 0.63 16.90
C LEU A 22 -5.02 0.91 17.52
N ILE A 23 -4.23 1.79 16.94
CA ILE A 23 -2.92 2.20 17.47
C ILE A 23 -3.08 2.78 18.88
N ASN A 24 -4.02 3.71 19.08
CA ASN A 24 -4.26 4.32 20.38
C ASN A 24 -4.69 3.28 21.42
N LYS A 25 -5.55 2.32 21.06
CA LYS A 25 -5.91 1.22 21.95
C LYS A 25 -4.70 0.41 22.40
N ILE A 26 -3.78 0.11 21.48
CA ILE A 26 -2.55 -0.63 21.77
C ILE A 26 -1.62 0.17 22.68
N ILE A 27 -1.37 1.44 22.36
CA ILE A 27 -0.48 2.31 23.11
C ILE A 27 -0.99 2.53 24.55
N ASN A 28 -2.29 2.74 24.71
CA ASN A 28 -2.91 2.95 26.02
C ASN A 28 -2.91 1.68 26.88
N SER A 29 -2.89 0.50 26.26
CA SER A 29 -2.85 -0.79 26.98
C SER A 29 -1.45 -1.31 27.28
N LYS A 30 -0.41 -0.73 26.69
CA LYS A 30 0.99 -1.18 26.77
C LYS A 30 1.93 -0.01 27.07
N LYS A 31 2.95 -0.26 27.90
CA LYS A 31 4.05 0.72 28.03
C LYS A 31 4.79 0.84 26.71
N THR A 32 4.74 2.02 26.11
CA THR A 32 5.47 2.35 24.88
C THR A 32 6.51 3.42 25.15
N ASP A 33 7.67 3.32 24.51
CA ASP A 33 8.71 4.33 24.63
C ASP A 33 8.41 5.57 23.77
N ARG A 34 9.08 6.70 24.09
CA ARG A 34 8.95 7.94 23.34
C ARG A 34 9.42 7.80 21.89
N LYS A 35 10.35 6.88 21.59
CA LYS A 35 10.88 6.65 20.24
C LYS A 35 9.81 6.05 19.35
N LEU A 36 9.07 5.05 19.84
CA LEU A 36 7.93 4.48 19.11
C LEU A 36 6.84 5.54 18.88
N GLN A 37 6.46 6.28 19.93
CA GLN A 37 5.46 7.33 19.82
C GLN A 37 5.81 8.38 18.75
N LYS A 38 7.07 8.85 18.71
CA LYS A 38 7.55 9.78 17.67
C LYS A 38 7.46 9.16 16.26
N LYS A 39 7.81 7.88 16.07
CA LYS A 39 7.66 7.20 14.78
C LYS A 39 6.19 7.13 14.32
N LEU A 40 5.26 6.92 15.26
CA LEU A 40 3.84 6.88 14.95
C LEU A 40 3.32 8.23 14.45
N LEU A 41 3.89 9.34 14.89
CA LEU A 41 3.51 10.71 14.47
C LEU A 41 4.14 11.13 13.13
N THR A 42 4.81 10.22 12.41
CA THR A 42 5.40 10.55 11.11
C THR A 42 4.31 11.04 10.14
N PRO A 43 4.44 12.27 9.56
CA PRO A 43 3.44 12.81 8.67
C PRO A 43 3.21 11.97 7.42
N THR A 44 2.00 12.02 6.89
CA THR A 44 1.66 11.41 5.61
C THR A 44 2.54 11.95 4.50
N LYS A 45 3.15 11.05 3.72
CA LYS A 45 3.97 11.41 2.57
C LYS A 45 3.11 12.05 1.48
N ILE A 46 3.59 13.14 0.89
CA ILE A 46 2.97 13.82 -0.24
C ILE A 46 3.50 13.20 -1.54
N TYR A 47 2.60 12.61 -2.35
CA TYR A 47 2.93 11.90 -3.60
C TYR A 47 2.78 12.75 -4.85
N VAL A 48 2.30 14.00 -4.75
CA VAL A 48 1.89 14.83 -5.87
C VAL A 48 2.99 14.94 -6.94
N LYS A 49 4.21 15.31 -6.57
CA LYS A 49 5.32 15.47 -7.54
C LYS A 49 5.64 14.16 -8.25
N GLU A 50 5.77 13.06 -7.50
CA GLU A 50 6.11 11.74 -8.03
C GLU A 50 5.04 11.21 -8.99
N VAL A 51 3.76 11.37 -8.62
CA VAL A 51 2.63 10.91 -9.43
C VAL A 51 2.47 11.76 -10.69
N LEU A 52 2.53 13.09 -10.58
CA LEU A 52 2.42 13.99 -11.73
C LEU A 52 3.57 13.77 -12.73
N GLU A 53 4.78 13.50 -12.27
CA GLU A 53 5.90 13.19 -13.17
C GLU A 53 5.65 11.90 -13.97
N LEU A 54 5.12 10.87 -13.32
CA LEU A 54 4.77 9.60 -13.96
C LEU A 54 3.61 9.77 -14.95
N THR A 55 2.55 10.49 -14.59
CA THR A 55 1.38 10.69 -15.45
C THR A 55 1.66 11.54 -16.69
N LYS A 56 2.65 12.45 -16.63
CA LYS A 56 3.12 13.21 -17.80
C LYS A 56 3.86 12.37 -18.82
N LYS A 57 4.50 11.28 -18.39
CA LYS A 57 5.40 10.48 -19.24
C LYS A 57 4.85 9.10 -19.60
N LEU A 58 3.84 8.62 -18.87
CA LEU A 58 3.27 7.29 -18.99
C LEU A 58 1.75 7.33 -18.95
N LYS A 59 1.12 6.39 -19.64
CA LYS A 59 -0.32 6.16 -19.52
C LYS A 59 -0.59 5.36 -18.24
N ILE A 60 -1.20 6.01 -17.26
CA ILE A 60 -1.64 5.35 -16.02
C ILE A 60 -3.09 4.89 -16.19
N ASN A 61 -3.34 3.60 -15.99
CA ASN A 61 -4.64 2.96 -16.19
C ASN A 61 -5.51 2.97 -14.92
N GLY A 62 -4.90 3.24 -13.76
CA GLY A 62 -5.56 3.37 -12.47
C GLY A 62 -4.56 3.79 -11.41
N MET A 63 -5.05 4.42 -10.35
CA MET A 63 -4.22 4.82 -9.23
C MET A 63 -5.03 4.86 -7.94
N ALA A 64 -4.38 4.62 -6.80
CA ALA A 64 -4.97 4.74 -5.48
C ALA A 64 -3.97 5.26 -4.46
N HIS A 65 -4.36 6.25 -3.67
CA HIS A 65 -3.71 6.59 -2.42
C HIS A 65 -4.19 5.60 -1.35
N ILE A 66 -3.28 4.86 -0.74
CA ILE A 66 -3.64 3.83 0.23
C ILE A 66 -3.90 4.47 1.59
N THR A 67 -5.17 4.46 1.97
CA THR A 67 -5.71 5.06 3.19
C THR A 67 -6.38 3.99 4.07
N GLY A 68 -7.36 4.34 4.89
CA GLY A 68 -8.14 3.38 5.68
C GLY A 68 -8.74 2.26 4.82
N GLY A 69 -8.80 1.04 5.37
CA GLY A 69 -9.20 -0.15 4.64
C GLY A 69 -8.06 -0.85 3.90
N GLY A 70 -6.81 -0.35 4.04
CA GLY A 70 -5.61 -0.98 3.51
C GLY A 70 -5.59 -1.14 1.99
N LEU A 71 -4.84 -2.12 1.49
CA LEU A 71 -4.72 -2.36 0.05
C LEU A 71 -6.02 -2.84 -0.58
N GLU A 72 -6.70 -3.77 0.07
CA GLU A 72 -7.89 -4.42 -0.47
C GLU A 72 -8.99 -3.41 -0.82
N GLU A 73 -9.38 -2.59 0.15
CA GLU A 73 -10.47 -1.65 -0.03
C GLU A 73 -10.12 -0.56 -1.06
N ASN A 74 -8.91 -0.01 -0.99
CA ASN A 74 -8.51 1.09 -1.88
C ASN A 74 -8.27 0.63 -3.32
N LEU A 75 -7.69 -0.54 -3.55
CA LEU A 75 -7.49 -1.07 -4.89
C LEU A 75 -8.79 -1.57 -5.53
N SER A 76 -9.67 -2.19 -4.76
CA SER A 76 -10.98 -2.67 -5.26
C SER A 76 -11.90 -1.56 -5.76
N ARG A 77 -11.70 -0.33 -5.30
CA ARG A 77 -12.47 0.85 -5.75
C ARG A 77 -12.05 1.37 -7.14
N ILE A 78 -10.86 1.02 -7.62
CA ILE A 78 -10.35 1.56 -8.89
C ILE A 78 -11.20 1.06 -10.05
N ASN A 79 -11.58 -0.21 -10.03
CA ASN A 79 -12.39 -0.81 -11.10
C ASN A 79 -13.11 -2.06 -10.60
N SER A 80 -14.41 -2.16 -10.90
CA SER A 80 -15.26 -3.29 -10.46
C SER A 80 -15.19 -4.51 -11.39
N SER A 81 -14.68 -4.35 -12.61
CA SER A 81 -14.64 -5.40 -13.65
C SER A 81 -13.35 -6.20 -13.66
N TYR A 82 -12.38 -5.86 -12.80
CA TYR A 82 -11.09 -6.51 -12.74
C TYR A 82 -10.71 -6.87 -11.31
N THR A 83 -9.89 -7.92 -11.21
CA THR A 83 -9.32 -8.41 -9.95
C THR A 83 -7.93 -7.84 -9.75
N MET A 84 -7.66 -7.31 -8.57
CA MET A 84 -6.31 -6.91 -8.15
C MET A 84 -5.64 -8.11 -7.46
N ILE A 85 -4.63 -8.69 -8.09
CA ILE A 85 -3.86 -9.81 -7.53
C ILE A 85 -2.57 -9.25 -6.94
N ILE A 86 -2.41 -9.36 -5.64
CA ILE A 86 -1.28 -8.82 -4.88
C ILE A 86 -0.43 -9.96 -4.34
N ASP A 87 0.87 -9.89 -4.60
CA ASP A 87 1.88 -10.79 -4.10
C ASP A 87 2.25 -10.40 -2.64
N ARG A 88 1.90 -11.26 -1.69
CA ARG A 88 2.19 -11.02 -0.27
C ARG A 88 3.68 -10.93 0.05
N ASP A 89 4.50 -11.66 -0.68
CA ASP A 89 5.95 -11.64 -0.47
C ASP A 89 6.59 -10.31 -0.85
N LYS A 90 5.98 -9.60 -1.78
CA LYS A 90 6.39 -8.24 -2.17
C LYS A 90 5.86 -7.16 -1.23
N CYS A 91 4.88 -7.50 -0.38
CA CYS A 91 4.23 -6.60 0.57
C CYS A 91 4.57 -6.92 2.03
N LYS A 92 5.76 -7.48 2.31
CA LYS A 92 6.16 -7.89 3.66
C LYS A 92 6.13 -6.72 4.65
N LEU A 93 5.51 -6.96 5.80
CA LEU A 93 5.52 -6.00 6.91
C LEU A 93 6.95 -5.76 7.39
N LYS A 94 7.34 -4.51 7.55
CA LYS A 94 8.68 -4.09 8.00
C LYS A 94 8.59 -2.96 9.03
N GLY A 95 9.67 -2.78 9.78
CA GLY A 95 9.83 -1.64 10.67
C GLY A 95 8.67 -1.47 11.65
N ILE A 96 8.10 -0.27 11.69
CA ILE A 96 7.04 0.12 12.63
C ILE A 96 5.77 -0.76 12.51
N PHE A 97 5.46 -1.30 11.33
CA PHE A 97 4.31 -2.19 11.13
C PHE A 97 4.48 -3.52 11.87
N LEU A 98 5.69 -4.12 11.82
CA LEU A 98 6.02 -5.31 12.59
C LEU A 98 6.03 -5.02 14.10
N GLU A 99 6.51 -3.85 14.50
CA GLU A 99 6.58 -3.42 15.90
C GLU A 99 5.16 -3.31 16.48
N ILE A 100 4.24 -2.64 15.80
CA ILE A 100 2.83 -2.52 16.23
C ILE A 100 2.09 -3.86 16.15
N MET A 101 2.32 -4.67 15.12
CA MET A 101 1.74 -6.01 15.00
C MET A 101 2.06 -6.87 16.23
N LYS A 102 3.34 -6.91 16.63
CA LYS A 102 3.79 -7.68 17.80
C LYS A 102 3.25 -7.10 19.10
N LEU A 103 3.34 -5.77 19.27
CA LEU A 103 2.89 -5.08 20.48
C LEU A 103 1.39 -5.26 20.73
N GLY A 104 0.59 -5.18 19.68
CA GLY A 104 -0.87 -5.33 19.72
C GLY A 104 -1.36 -6.76 19.61
N ASN A 105 -0.47 -7.74 19.42
CA ASN A 105 -0.82 -9.13 19.11
C ASN A 105 -1.84 -9.22 17.94
N ILE A 106 -1.61 -8.41 16.90
CA ILE A 106 -2.50 -8.30 15.74
C ILE A 106 -2.12 -9.36 14.72
N THR A 107 -3.11 -10.03 14.13
CA THR A 107 -2.85 -10.98 13.06
C THR A 107 -2.35 -10.27 11.80
N ARG A 108 -1.54 -10.96 10.98
CA ARG A 108 -1.08 -10.40 9.71
C ARG A 108 -2.23 -9.98 8.78
N ASN A 109 -3.30 -10.75 8.76
CA ASN A 109 -4.49 -10.44 7.96
C ASN A 109 -5.17 -9.14 8.43
N GLU A 110 -5.27 -8.92 9.71
CA GLU A 110 -5.84 -7.70 10.28
C GLU A 110 -4.95 -6.48 9.98
N MET A 111 -3.62 -6.64 10.04
CA MET A 111 -2.69 -5.58 9.60
C MET A 111 -2.98 -5.13 8.18
N TYR A 112 -3.15 -6.04 7.22
CA TYR A 112 -3.43 -5.71 5.82
C TYR A 112 -4.83 -5.11 5.58
N LYS A 113 -5.79 -5.40 6.45
CA LYS A 113 -7.13 -4.80 6.38
C LYS A 113 -7.18 -3.37 6.92
N VAL A 114 -6.40 -3.09 7.97
CA VAL A 114 -6.49 -1.81 8.69
C VAL A 114 -5.47 -0.79 8.16
N PHE A 115 -4.24 -1.27 7.86
CA PHE A 115 -3.11 -0.40 7.59
C PHE A 115 -2.62 -0.46 6.15
N ASN A 116 -1.91 0.57 5.73
CA ASN A 116 -1.23 0.63 4.44
C ASN A 116 -0.04 -0.35 4.32
N CYS A 117 0.43 -0.90 5.44
CA CYS A 117 1.52 -1.89 5.53
C CYS A 117 2.82 -1.51 4.80
N GLY A 118 3.12 -0.21 4.74
CA GLY A 118 4.31 0.32 4.07
C GLY A 118 4.10 0.73 2.61
N ILE A 119 2.89 0.59 2.08
CA ILE A 119 2.52 0.98 0.73
C ILE A 119 1.60 2.20 0.81
N GLY A 120 2.07 3.34 0.30
CA GLY A 120 1.30 4.56 0.43
C GLY A 120 0.54 4.97 -0.83
N PHE A 121 1.03 4.59 -2.00
CA PHE A 121 0.37 4.90 -3.27
C PHE A 121 0.57 3.77 -4.27
N CYS A 122 -0.47 3.42 -5.03
CA CYS A 122 -0.42 2.42 -6.07
C CYS A 122 -0.74 3.02 -7.44
N LEU A 123 -0.09 2.50 -8.47
CA LEU A 123 -0.26 2.88 -9.88
C LEU A 123 -0.44 1.60 -10.70
N ILE A 124 -1.40 1.61 -11.61
CA ILE A 124 -1.66 0.51 -12.52
C ILE A 124 -1.33 0.99 -13.94
N LEU A 125 -0.46 0.26 -14.61
CA LEU A 125 0.02 0.62 -15.95
C LEU A 125 0.30 -0.62 -16.81
N ASP A 126 0.53 -0.41 -18.07
CA ASP A 126 0.85 -1.51 -18.98
C ASP A 126 2.19 -2.13 -18.62
N ARG A 127 2.28 -3.46 -18.67
CA ARG A 127 3.49 -4.20 -18.27
C ARG A 127 4.75 -3.76 -19.01
N LYS A 128 4.62 -3.38 -20.28
CA LYS A 128 5.74 -2.85 -21.07
C LYS A 128 6.35 -1.55 -20.54
N ASP A 129 5.58 -0.78 -19.76
CA ASP A 129 5.99 0.50 -19.21
C ASP A 129 6.61 0.42 -17.80
N VAL A 130 6.65 -0.79 -17.20
CA VAL A 130 7.15 -1.01 -15.83
C VAL A 130 8.59 -0.53 -15.66
N GLU A 131 9.49 -0.94 -16.56
CA GLU A 131 10.91 -0.56 -16.45
C GLU A 131 11.11 0.94 -16.72
N LYS A 132 10.32 1.53 -17.61
CA LYS A 132 10.32 2.98 -17.83
C LYS A 132 9.83 3.73 -16.58
N ALA A 133 8.78 3.24 -15.93
CA ALA A 133 8.28 3.81 -14.69
C ALA A 133 9.35 3.77 -13.57
N LYS A 134 10.03 2.65 -13.39
CA LYS A 134 11.10 2.51 -12.40
C LYS A 134 12.31 3.40 -12.71
N LYS A 135 12.63 3.65 -13.98
CA LYS A 135 13.67 4.62 -14.37
C LYS A 135 13.27 6.06 -14.02
N ILE A 136 11.99 6.42 -14.12
CA ILE A 136 11.47 7.73 -13.73
C ILE A 136 11.51 7.89 -12.21
N ASN A 137 11.08 6.84 -11.48
CA ASN A 137 11.11 6.84 -10.02
C ASN A 137 11.61 5.48 -9.49
N SER A 138 12.86 5.44 -9.04
CA SER A 138 13.52 4.23 -8.54
C SER A 138 12.92 3.66 -7.24
N LYS A 139 12.03 4.41 -6.57
CA LYS A 139 11.29 3.94 -5.38
C LYS A 139 10.09 3.06 -5.75
N LEU A 140 9.71 3.00 -7.03
CA LEU A 140 8.63 2.13 -7.48
C LEU A 140 9.04 0.66 -7.41
N PHE A 141 8.15 -0.16 -6.87
CA PHE A 141 8.30 -1.61 -6.89
C PHE A 141 6.99 -2.29 -7.27
N GLU A 142 7.09 -3.39 -7.98
CA GLU A 142 5.92 -4.15 -8.41
C GLU A 142 5.39 -5.00 -7.26
N ILE A 143 4.09 -4.92 -7.01
CA ILE A 143 3.41 -5.66 -5.93
C ILE A 143 2.39 -6.66 -6.46
N GLY A 144 2.05 -6.63 -7.75
CA GLY A 144 1.03 -7.50 -8.30
C GLY A 144 0.63 -7.16 -9.72
N TYR A 145 -0.51 -7.68 -10.12
CA TYR A 145 -1.05 -7.49 -11.45
C TYR A 145 -2.57 -7.55 -11.47
N VAL A 146 -3.15 -7.12 -12.59
CA VAL A 146 -4.60 -7.12 -12.84
C VAL A 146 -4.99 -8.38 -13.59
N SER A 147 -6.09 -9.03 -13.19
CA SER A 147 -6.67 -10.19 -13.87
C SER A 147 -8.20 -10.08 -13.94
N LYS A 148 -8.85 -11.05 -14.56
CA LYS A 148 -10.31 -11.22 -14.54
C LYS A 148 -10.66 -12.48 -13.77
N THR A 149 -11.28 -12.31 -12.61
CA THR A 149 -11.88 -13.40 -11.83
C THR A 149 -13.16 -12.89 -11.17
N GLU A 150 -13.90 -13.74 -10.49
CA GLU A 150 -15.11 -13.34 -9.77
C GLU A 150 -14.83 -12.44 -8.54
N LYS A 151 -13.59 -12.47 -8.00
CA LYS A 151 -13.19 -11.69 -6.84
C LYS A 151 -12.59 -10.35 -7.26
N LYS A 152 -12.85 -9.30 -6.50
CA LYS A 152 -12.25 -7.97 -6.75
C LYS A 152 -10.80 -7.86 -6.31
N PHE A 153 -10.41 -8.65 -5.32
CA PHE A 153 -9.08 -8.59 -4.72
C PHE A 153 -8.63 -9.98 -4.24
N ILE A 154 -7.36 -10.31 -4.48
CA ILE A 154 -6.74 -11.57 -4.05
C ILE A 154 -5.33 -11.28 -3.55
N PHE A 155 -5.01 -11.75 -2.32
CA PHE A 155 -3.63 -11.95 -1.92
C PHE A 155 -3.15 -13.32 -2.40
N LYS A 156 -2.11 -13.34 -3.23
CA LYS A 156 -1.39 -14.54 -3.63
C LYS A 156 -0.20 -14.75 -2.67
N ASN A 157 -0.04 -15.98 -2.19
CA ASN A 157 1.14 -16.42 -1.44
C ASN A 157 2.21 -16.89 -2.41
#